data_1cffcdd49d13f31464ebf73c1ddc2aaa
#
_entry.id   1cffcdd49d13f31464ebf73c1ddc2aaa
#
_cell.length_a   1.000
_cell.length_b   1.000
_cell.length_c   1.000
_cell.angle_alpha   90.00
_cell.angle_beta   90.00
_cell.angle_gamma   90.00
#
_symmetry.space_group_name_H-M   'P 1'
#
loop_
_entity.id
_entity.type
_entity.pdbx_description
1 polymer ?
#
loop_
_entity_poly.entity_id
_entity_poly.type
_entity_poly.pdbx_seq_one_letter_code
_entity_poly.pdbx_strand_id
1 'polypeptide(L)'
;MVEIGALAGKPVTALVTGMAQPLGTHVGNALEVKDAIDVLQGRTQGDLKEVSLLLGSQMLVCAGRVKTPEEGRALLEQAIANGAGLRKFQEMIAAQGGEARVCEDLSLLPQAAVKRAVRCGRAGYVAAMDTQALGLAAQAMGAGRMRKEDKLDYSVGFVLPVRIGDRVEEDTELCTLYARNGAEAQQAEAAIRAAITIQGSPVPPAPLCYAIITREGVQRLA
;
A
#
# COMPACT_ATOMS: atom_id res chain seq x y z
N MET A 1 -11.74 -14.50 16.28
CA MET A 1 -11.97 -14.83 14.83
C MET A 1 -11.54 -16.26 14.49
N VAL A 2 -10.29 -16.69 14.78
CA VAL A 2 -9.78 -18.05 14.48
C VAL A 2 -10.64 -19.12 15.17
N GLU A 3 -10.89 -18.99 16.48
CA GLU A 3 -11.74 -19.92 17.25
C GLU A 3 -13.19 -19.96 16.75
N ILE A 4 -13.77 -18.79 16.39
CA ILE A 4 -15.12 -18.73 15.83
C ILE A 4 -15.18 -19.49 14.49
N GLY A 5 -14.16 -19.31 13.63
CA GLY A 5 -14.05 -20.07 12.39
C GLY A 5 -13.96 -21.57 12.65
N ALA A 6 -13.13 -21.99 13.61
CA ALA A 6 -12.99 -23.38 13.98
C ALA A 6 -14.29 -24.00 14.46
N LEU A 7 -15.07 -23.29 15.31
CA LEU A 7 -16.41 -23.73 15.75
C LEU A 7 -17.40 -23.83 14.59
N ALA A 8 -17.28 -22.98 13.57
CA ALA A 8 -18.10 -23.02 12.38
C ALA A 8 -17.60 -24.03 11.30
N GLY A 9 -16.58 -24.83 11.62
CA GLY A 9 -15.98 -25.78 10.67
C GLY A 9 -15.24 -25.13 9.48
N LYS A 10 -14.80 -23.88 9.64
CA LYS A 10 -14.06 -23.12 8.62
C LYS A 10 -12.61 -22.90 9.06
N PRO A 11 -11.61 -23.26 8.25
CA PRO A 11 -10.23 -22.92 8.54
C PRO A 11 -10.05 -21.40 8.44
N VAL A 12 -9.46 -20.81 9.48
CA VAL A 12 -9.14 -19.38 9.55
C VAL A 12 -7.71 -19.22 10.01
N THR A 13 -6.92 -18.47 9.25
CA THR A 13 -5.60 -18.00 9.63
C THR A 13 -5.66 -16.48 9.74
N ALA A 14 -5.20 -15.91 10.85
CA ALA A 14 -5.11 -14.46 11.03
C ALA A 14 -3.64 -14.03 11.04
N LEU A 15 -3.34 -12.97 10.30
CA LEU A 15 -2.03 -12.33 10.27
C LEU A 15 -2.14 -10.95 10.92
N VAL A 16 -1.27 -10.68 11.91
CA VAL A 16 -1.17 -9.36 12.55
C VAL A 16 -0.10 -8.58 11.81
N THR A 17 -0.52 -7.74 10.88
CA THR A 17 0.39 -6.96 10.05
C THR A 17 0.67 -5.58 10.64
N GLY A 18 1.79 -4.97 10.24
CA GLY A 18 2.21 -3.63 10.66
C GLY A 18 1.31 -2.54 10.07
N MET A 19 1.11 -1.47 10.85
CA MET A 19 0.36 -0.27 10.45
C MET A 19 1.14 1.02 10.77
N ALA A 20 2.44 0.92 11.03
CA ALA A 20 3.28 2.06 11.40
C ALA A 20 3.56 3.02 10.23
N GLN A 21 3.33 2.58 9.02
CA GLN A 21 3.48 3.37 7.78
C GLN A 21 2.48 2.87 6.72
N PRO A 22 2.16 3.67 5.67
CA PRO A 22 1.35 3.21 4.55
C PRO A 22 1.94 1.95 3.92
N LEU A 23 1.11 0.95 3.58
CA LEU A 23 1.57 -0.33 3.04
C LEU A 23 2.28 -0.16 1.69
N GLY A 24 1.60 0.47 0.72
CA GLY A 24 2.18 0.88 -0.54
C GLY A 24 2.87 2.24 -0.44
N THR A 25 3.54 2.65 -1.52
CA THR A 25 4.11 3.99 -1.62
C THR A 25 3.08 5.02 -2.09
N HIS A 26 2.01 4.57 -2.70
CA HIS A 26 0.97 5.39 -3.27
C HIS A 26 -0.23 5.48 -2.32
N VAL A 27 -0.74 6.71 -2.11
CA VAL A 27 -1.91 7.00 -1.28
C VAL A 27 -2.88 7.85 -2.10
N GLY A 28 -4.03 7.30 -2.45
CA GLY A 28 -5.04 7.91 -3.34
C GLY A 28 -5.55 6.90 -4.35
N ASN A 29 -6.81 7.06 -4.82
CA ASN A 29 -7.53 5.99 -5.52
C ASN A 29 -6.81 5.49 -6.81
N ALA A 30 -6.57 6.37 -7.79
CA ALA A 30 -5.89 6.01 -9.03
C ALA A 30 -4.41 5.65 -8.79
N LEU A 31 -3.79 6.29 -7.80
CA LEU A 31 -2.40 6.03 -7.44
C LEU A 31 -2.23 4.62 -6.85
N GLU A 32 -3.15 4.15 -6.02
CA GLU A 32 -3.11 2.79 -5.45
C GLU A 32 -3.37 1.72 -6.51
N VAL A 33 -4.25 1.99 -7.49
CA VAL A 33 -4.43 1.11 -8.66
C VAL A 33 -3.14 1.02 -9.46
N LYS A 34 -2.45 2.14 -9.66
CA LYS A 34 -1.13 2.16 -10.31
C LYS A 34 -0.11 1.32 -9.54
N ASP A 35 -0.04 1.46 -8.20
CA ASP A 35 0.88 0.68 -7.35
C ASP A 35 0.61 -0.83 -7.47
N ALA A 36 -0.67 -1.23 -7.47
CA ALA A 36 -1.07 -2.62 -7.69
C ALA A 36 -0.66 -3.15 -9.07
N ILE A 37 -0.81 -2.34 -10.13
CA ILE A 37 -0.37 -2.69 -11.49
C ILE A 37 1.15 -2.86 -11.52
N ASP A 38 1.90 -1.94 -10.91
CA ASP A 38 3.37 -1.99 -10.87
C ASP A 38 3.87 -3.25 -10.13
N VAL A 39 3.20 -3.67 -9.04
CA VAL A 39 3.47 -4.95 -8.36
C VAL A 39 3.19 -6.14 -9.28
N LEU A 40 2.03 -6.18 -9.95
CA LEU A 40 1.64 -7.28 -10.83
C LEU A 40 2.49 -7.37 -12.10
N GLN A 41 3.12 -6.27 -12.52
CA GLN A 41 4.09 -6.22 -13.62
C GLN A 41 5.52 -6.54 -13.15
N GLY A 42 5.73 -6.79 -11.84
CA GLY A 42 7.06 -7.06 -11.28
C GLY A 42 7.99 -5.84 -11.22
N ARG A 43 7.47 -4.63 -11.45
CA ARG A 43 8.25 -3.38 -11.46
C ARG A 43 8.63 -2.90 -10.06
N THR A 44 7.79 -3.21 -9.06
CA THR A 44 7.95 -2.74 -7.69
C THR A 44 8.26 -3.89 -6.74
N GLN A 45 9.21 -3.65 -5.85
CA GLN A 45 9.49 -4.48 -4.69
C GLN A 45 9.07 -3.67 -3.45
N GLY A 46 8.92 -4.30 -2.31
CA GLY A 46 8.62 -3.63 -1.03
C GLY A 46 7.38 -4.18 -0.36
N ASP A 47 6.92 -3.43 0.65
CA ASP A 47 5.95 -3.89 1.65
C ASP A 47 4.63 -4.37 1.05
N LEU A 48 4.10 -3.65 0.05
CA LEU A 48 2.84 -4.03 -0.61
C LEU A 48 2.94 -5.42 -1.26
N LYS A 49 4.02 -5.69 -1.99
CA LYS A 49 4.26 -7.00 -2.62
C LYS A 49 4.44 -8.07 -1.54
N GLU A 50 5.27 -7.82 -0.54
CA GLU A 50 5.60 -8.80 0.50
C GLU A 50 4.37 -9.19 1.32
N VAL A 51 3.56 -8.23 1.77
CA VAL A 51 2.32 -8.53 2.51
C VAL A 51 1.30 -9.23 1.62
N SER A 52 1.19 -8.84 0.34
CA SER A 52 0.30 -9.52 -0.61
C SER A 52 0.70 -10.98 -0.84
N LEU A 53 1.99 -11.27 -0.97
CA LEU A 53 2.50 -12.64 -1.09
C LEU A 53 2.29 -13.42 0.20
N LEU A 54 2.53 -12.80 1.36
CA LEU A 54 2.32 -13.43 2.67
C LEU A 54 0.85 -13.82 2.89
N LEU A 55 -0.08 -12.90 2.65
CA LEU A 55 -1.52 -13.15 2.78
C LEU A 55 -2.01 -14.17 1.72
N GLY A 56 -1.62 -13.97 0.47
CA GLY A 56 -2.02 -14.84 -0.63
C GLY A 56 -1.53 -16.27 -0.47
N SER A 57 -0.32 -16.49 0.06
CA SER A 57 0.20 -17.83 0.34
C SER A 57 -0.65 -18.54 1.39
N GLN A 58 -1.05 -17.87 2.47
CA GLN A 58 -1.94 -18.43 3.48
C GLN A 58 -3.35 -18.70 2.90
N MET A 59 -3.85 -17.84 2.01
CA MET A 59 -5.12 -18.09 1.33
C MET A 59 -5.07 -19.37 0.49
N LEU A 60 -3.97 -19.64 -0.22
CA LEU A 60 -3.79 -20.86 -1.00
C LEU A 60 -3.73 -22.12 -0.13
N VAL A 61 -3.10 -22.04 1.06
CA VAL A 61 -3.12 -23.12 2.06
C VAL A 61 -4.54 -23.35 2.56
N CYS A 62 -5.25 -22.31 3.00
CA CYS A 62 -6.63 -22.41 3.49
C CYS A 62 -7.59 -22.97 2.41
N ALA A 63 -7.34 -22.66 1.13
CA ALA A 63 -8.10 -23.21 0.01
C ALA A 63 -7.71 -24.63 -0.41
N GLY A 64 -6.72 -25.24 0.27
CA GLY A 64 -6.22 -26.58 -0.04
C GLY A 64 -5.52 -26.70 -1.40
N ARG A 65 -5.05 -25.58 -1.95
CA ARG A 65 -4.35 -25.55 -3.26
C ARG A 65 -2.89 -25.91 -3.15
N VAL A 66 -2.29 -25.68 -2.01
CA VAL A 66 -0.92 -26.01 -1.62
C VAL A 66 -0.90 -26.54 -0.20
N LYS A 67 0.20 -27.16 0.20
CA LYS A 67 0.37 -27.71 1.55
C LYS A 67 1.04 -26.72 2.50
N THR A 68 1.92 -25.88 2.00
CA THR A 68 2.70 -24.93 2.79
C THR A 68 2.62 -23.51 2.25
N PRO A 69 2.84 -22.48 3.08
CA PRO A 69 2.91 -21.10 2.64
C PRO A 69 4.04 -20.85 1.61
N GLU A 70 5.16 -21.57 1.71
CA GLU A 70 6.30 -21.45 0.81
C GLU A 70 5.90 -21.90 -0.60
N GLU A 71 5.19 -23.04 -0.74
CA GLU A 71 4.64 -23.49 -2.01
C GLU A 71 3.66 -22.45 -2.57
N GLY A 72 2.82 -21.87 -1.72
CA GLY A 72 1.87 -20.82 -2.08
C GLY A 72 2.58 -19.56 -2.59
N ARG A 73 3.61 -19.12 -1.89
CA ARG A 73 4.44 -17.98 -2.28
C ARG A 73 5.08 -18.21 -3.66
N ALA A 74 5.67 -19.37 -3.89
CA ALA A 74 6.29 -19.71 -5.17
C ALA A 74 5.28 -19.64 -6.34
N LEU A 75 4.04 -20.12 -6.16
CA LEU A 75 2.98 -20.03 -7.16
C LEU A 75 2.58 -18.58 -7.45
N LEU A 76 2.49 -17.73 -6.42
CA LEU A 76 2.14 -16.31 -6.58
C LEU A 76 3.26 -15.54 -7.28
N GLU A 77 4.51 -15.77 -6.92
CA GLU A 77 5.68 -15.18 -7.59
C GLU A 77 5.75 -15.60 -9.06
N GLN A 78 5.46 -16.86 -9.36
CA GLN A 78 5.36 -17.36 -10.73
C GLN A 78 4.21 -16.66 -11.49
N ALA A 79 3.05 -16.43 -10.86
CA ALA A 79 1.92 -15.75 -11.48
C ALA A 79 2.22 -14.28 -11.80
N ILE A 80 3.04 -13.63 -10.98
CA ILE A 80 3.58 -12.29 -11.28
C ILE A 80 4.56 -12.36 -12.45
N ALA A 81 5.55 -13.25 -12.37
CA ALA A 81 6.63 -13.34 -13.34
C ALA A 81 6.16 -13.69 -14.77
N ASN A 82 5.12 -14.52 -14.91
CA ASN A 82 4.56 -14.92 -16.21
C ASN A 82 3.37 -14.04 -16.65
N GLY A 83 3.02 -13.01 -15.90
CA GLY A 83 1.94 -12.05 -16.19
C GLY A 83 0.52 -12.62 -15.98
N ALA A 84 0.36 -13.81 -15.42
CA ALA A 84 -0.96 -14.39 -15.18
C ALA A 84 -1.77 -13.56 -14.16
N GLY A 85 -1.09 -13.02 -13.13
CA GLY A 85 -1.70 -12.12 -12.15
C GLY A 85 -2.24 -10.85 -12.79
N LEU A 86 -1.45 -10.21 -13.66
CA LEU A 86 -1.88 -8.99 -14.37
C LEU A 86 -3.07 -9.28 -15.30
N ARG A 87 -3.04 -10.35 -16.06
CA ARG A 87 -4.17 -10.75 -16.92
C ARG A 87 -5.45 -10.97 -16.11
N LYS A 88 -5.34 -11.62 -14.95
CA LYS A 88 -6.49 -11.81 -14.06
C LYS A 88 -7.03 -10.48 -13.50
N PHE A 89 -6.17 -9.53 -13.23
CA PHE A 89 -6.56 -8.18 -12.82
C PHE A 89 -7.29 -7.44 -13.94
N GLN A 90 -6.80 -7.54 -15.20
CA GLN A 90 -7.49 -7.01 -16.39
C GLN A 90 -8.89 -7.60 -16.56
N GLU A 91 -9.02 -8.93 -16.42
CA GLU A 91 -10.32 -9.62 -16.48
C GLU A 91 -11.27 -9.13 -15.39
N MET A 92 -10.77 -8.91 -14.17
CA MET A 92 -11.56 -8.38 -13.05
C MET A 92 -12.06 -6.96 -13.35
N ILE A 93 -11.19 -6.07 -13.84
CA ILE A 93 -11.57 -4.71 -14.22
C ILE A 93 -12.64 -4.74 -15.30
N ALA A 94 -12.46 -5.53 -16.35
CA ALA A 94 -13.43 -5.65 -17.44
C ALA A 94 -14.78 -6.20 -16.96
N ALA A 95 -14.76 -7.22 -16.09
CA ALA A 95 -15.97 -7.82 -15.53
C ALA A 95 -16.78 -6.83 -14.66
N GLN A 96 -16.12 -5.84 -14.06
CA GLN A 96 -16.76 -4.75 -13.32
C GLN A 96 -17.12 -3.54 -14.20
N GLY A 97 -16.95 -3.64 -15.52
CA GLY A 97 -17.29 -2.57 -16.46
C GLY A 97 -16.24 -1.45 -16.53
N GLY A 98 -15.03 -1.68 -15.99
CA GLY A 98 -13.93 -0.74 -16.04
C GLY A 98 -13.10 -0.85 -17.33
N GLU A 99 -12.17 0.10 -17.51
CA GLU A 99 -11.25 0.16 -18.65
C GLU A 99 -10.00 -0.69 -18.38
N ALA A 100 -9.98 -1.94 -18.86
CA ALA A 100 -8.88 -2.89 -18.59
C ALA A 100 -7.52 -2.46 -19.18
N ARG A 101 -7.52 -1.60 -20.22
CA ARG A 101 -6.28 -1.07 -20.83
C ARG A 101 -5.46 -0.20 -19.88
N VAL A 102 -6.01 0.22 -18.73
CA VAL A 102 -5.23 0.93 -17.68
C VAL A 102 -4.01 0.12 -17.23
N CYS A 103 -4.06 -1.21 -17.37
CA CYS A 103 -2.94 -2.08 -17.03
C CYS A 103 -1.75 -1.97 -18.03
N GLU A 104 -1.99 -1.46 -19.22
CA GLU A 104 -0.98 -1.27 -20.28
C GLU A 104 -0.63 0.22 -20.41
N ASP A 105 -1.61 1.09 -20.24
CA ASP A 105 -1.48 2.55 -20.36
C ASP A 105 -2.06 3.24 -19.13
N LEU A 106 -1.18 3.59 -18.19
CA LEU A 106 -1.53 4.27 -16.95
C LEU A 106 -2.05 5.70 -17.16
N SER A 107 -1.89 6.29 -18.35
CA SER A 107 -2.45 7.62 -18.67
C SER A 107 -3.98 7.62 -18.74
N LEU A 108 -4.59 6.43 -18.89
CA LEU A 108 -6.04 6.24 -18.84
C LEU A 108 -6.63 6.34 -17.43
N LEU A 109 -5.79 6.25 -16.39
CA LEU A 109 -6.22 6.55 -15.02
C LEU A 109 -6.47 8.05 -14.85
N PRO A 110 -7.38 8.47 -13.95
CA PRO A 110 -7.58 9.88 -13.62
C PRO A 110 -6.26 10.59 -13.28
N GLN A 111 -6.02 11.74 -13.92
CA GLN A 111 -4.80 12.51 -13.76
C GLN A 111 -5.06 13.81 -12.99
N ALA A 112 -4.22 14.12 -12.00
CA ALA A 112 -4.29 15.37 -11.26
C ALA A 112 -3.75 16.55 -12.08
N ALA A 113 -4.34 17.73 -11.90
CA ALA A 113 -3.92 18.95 -12.62
C ALA A 113 -2.54 19.45 -12.16
N VAL A 114 -2.18 19.20 -10.89
CA VAL A 114 -0.91 19.64 -10.29
C VAL A 114 -0.14 18.44 -9.79
N LYS A 115 1.12 18.32 -10.21
CA LYS A 115 2.10 17.38 -9.67
C LYS A 115 3.24 18.17 -9.04
N ARG A 116 3.52 17.96 -7.75
CA ARG A 116 4.52 18.72 -7.00
C ARG A 116 5.38 17.82 -6.14
N ALA A 117 6.68 17.80 -6.40
CA ALA A 117 7.65 17.15 -5.53
C ALA A 117 7.92 17.97 -4.26
N VAL A 118 7.99 17.31 -3.14
CA VAL A 118 8.29 17.87 -1.81
C VAL A 118 9.59 17.23 -1.33
N ARG A 119 10.58 18.05 -0.94
CA ARG A 119 11.86 17.59 -0.42
C ARG A 119 11.81 17.45 1.10
N CYS A 120 12.67 16.62 1.68
CA CYS A 120 12.78 16.45 3.13
C CYS A 120 13.12 17.76 3.84
N GLY A 121 14.04 18.55 3.28
CA GLY A 121 14.46 19.84 3.82
C GLY A 121 15.38 19.74 5.04
N ARG A 122 15.76 18.52 5.43
CA ARG A 122 16.77 18.22 6.47
C ARG A 122 17.29 16.81 6.32
N ALA A 123 18.52 16.57 6.74
CA ALA A 123 19.12 15.25 6.81
C ALA A 123 18.74 14.52 8.11
N GLY A 124 18.72 13.18 8.06
CA GLY A 124 18.44 12.33 9.22
C GLY A 124 17.89 10.96 8.82
N TYR A 125 17.08 10.38 9.71
CA TYR A 125 16.42 9.11 9.52
C TYR A 125 14.92 9.29 9.73
N VAL A 126 14.09 8.68 8.87
CA VAL A 126 12.64 8.65 9.07
C VAL A 126 12.35 7.78 10.29
N ALA A 127 11.92 8.41 11.38
CA ALA A 127 11.76 7.76 12.68
C ALA A 127 10.35 7.23 12.92
N ALA A 128 9.33 7.96 12.45
CA ALA A 128 7.93 7.60 12.63
C ALA A 128 7.05 8.26 11.57
N MET A 129 5.91 7.64 11.32
CA MET A 129 4.84 8.18 10.48
C MET A 129 3.52 8.09 11.25
N ASP A 130 2.76 9.19 11.30
CA ASP A 130 1.36 9.17 11.72
C ASP A 130 0.50 8.78 10.52
N THR A 131 0.23 7.49 10.39
CA THR A 131 -0.54 6.93 9.26
C THR A 131 -1.98 7.42 9.24
N GLN A 132 -2.56 7.73 10.40
CA GLN A 132 -3.90 8.32 10.47
C GLN A 132 -3.89 9.74 9.91
N ALA A 133 -2.91 10.57 10.30
CA ALA A 133 -2.77 11.92 9.77
C ALA A 133 -2.50 11.91 8.25
N LEU A 134 -1.69 10.97 7.75
CA LEU A 134 -1.47 10.78 6.31
C LEU A 134 -2.78 10.43 5.58
N GLY A 135 -3.58 9.51 6.14
CA GLY A 135 -4.91 9.17 5.58
C GLY A 135 -5.87 10.36 5.57
N LEU A 136 -5.89 11.15 6.64
CA LEU A 136 -6.70 12.38 6.73
C LEU A 136 -6.23 13.46 5.73
N ALA A 137 -4.92 13.57 5.49
CA ALA A 137 -4.39 14.46 4.46
C ALA A 137 -4.89 14.07 3.06
N ALA A 138 -4.84 12.78 2.71
CA ALA A 138 -5.39 12.28 1.44
C ALA A 138 -6.90 12.53 1.33
N GLN A 139 -7.65 12.30 2.42
CA GLN A 139 -9.09 12.58 2.48
C GLN A 139 -9.39 14.07 2.25
N ALA A 140 -8.63 14.98 2.87
CA ALA A 140 -8.78 16.43 2.70
C ALA A 140 -8.48 16.88 1.26
N MET A 141 -7.58 16.20 0.55
CA MET A 141 -7.32 16.42 -0.88
C MET A 141 -8.50 15.99 -1.77
N GLY A 142 -9.45 15.21 -1.26
CA GLY A 142 -10.60 14.70 -2.01
C GLY A 142 -10.52 13.21 -2.38
N ALA A 143 -9.47 12.49 -1.96
CA ALA A 143 -9.37 11.05 -2.17
C ALA A 143 -10.35 10.25 -1.30
N GLY A 144 -10.88 10.85 -0.23
CA GLY A 144 -11.89 10.29 0.66
C GLY A 144 -13.05 11.27 0.88
N ARG A 145 -14.17 10.78 1.41
CA ARG A 145 -15.35 11.59 1.73
C ARG A 145 -15.23 12.15 3.14
N MET A 146 -15.42 13.47 3.30
CA MET A 146 -15.64 14.12 4.60
C MET A 146 -17.13 14.04 4.99
N ARG A 147 -18.03 14.11 4.01
CA ARG A 147 -19.48 14.00 4.15
C ARG A 147 -20.01 12.97 3.15
N LYS A 148 -21.18 12.40 3.43
CA LYS A 148 -21.82 11.38 2.59
C LYS A 148 -22.03 11.85 1.14
N GLU A 149 -22.32 13.14 0.98
CA GLU A 149 -22.63 13.79 -0.30
C GLU A 149 -21.40 14.16 -1.12
N ASP A 150 -20.21 14.12 -0.52
CA ASP A 150 -18.97 14.53 -1.19
C ASP A 150 -18.67 13.58 -2.37
N LYS A 151 -18.25 14.19 -3.49
CA LYS A 151 -17.74 13.46 -4.64
C LYS A 151 -16.26 13.17 -4.45
N LEU A 152 -15.87 11.93 -4.70
CA LEU A 152 -14.48 11.53 -4.71
C LEU A 152 -13.77 12.07 -5.94
N ASP A 153 -12.55 12.56 -5.75
CA ASP A 153 -11.63 12.84 -6.84
C ASP A 153 -10.57 11.72 -6.87
N TYR A 154 -10.71 10.84 -7.84
CA TYR A 154 -9.84 9.68 -7.97
C TYR A 154 -8.41 10.03 -8.43
N SER A 155 -8.18 11.26 -8.91
CA SER A 155 -6.88 11.71 -9.42
C SER A 155 -5.91 12.19 -8.34
N VAL A 156 -6.43 12.57 -7.17
CA VAL A 156 -5.65 13.21 -6.11
C VAL A 156 -5.06 12.22 -5.12
N GLY A 157 -4.00 12.66 -4.44
CA GLY A 157 -3.29 11.89 -3.43
C GLY A 157 -1.81 12.23 -3.40
N PHE A 158 -0.99 11.29 -2.96
CA PHE A 158 0.47 11.47 -2.94
C PHE A 158 1.21 10.14 -3.06
N VAL A 159 2.46 10.22 -3.51
CA VAL A 159 3.42 9.11 -3.51
C VAL A 159 4.46 9.41 -2.45
N LEU A 160 4.67 8.47 -1.51
CA LEU A 160 5.56 8.57 -0.37
C LEU A 160 6.64 7.48 -0.49
N PRO A 161 7.78 7.76 -1.13
CA PRO A 161 8.81 6.75 -1.38
C PRO A 161 9.60 6.37 -0.13
N VAL A 162 9.68 7.28 0.86
CA VAL A 162 10.44 7.05 2.09
C VAL A 162 9.75 6.10 3.05
N ARG A 163 10.53 5.35 3.82
CA ARG A 163 10.07 4.36 4.81
C ARG A 163 10.70 4.62 6.17
N ILE A 164 10.06 4.14 7.24
CA ILE A 164 10.64 4.14 8.59
C ILE A 164 11.97 3.37 8.57
N GLY A 165 13.03 4.01 9.03
CA GLY A 165 14.40 3.49 9.00
C GLY A 165 15.26 4.08 7.88
N ASP A 166 14.68 4.67 6.85
CA ASP A 166 15.44 5.25 5.74
C ASP A 166 16.26 6.45 6.19
N ARG A 167 17.50 6.50 5.72
CA ARG A 167 18.33 7.70 5.77
C ARG A 167 17.90 8.65 4.66
N VAL A 168 17.71 9.91 5.01
CA VAL A 168 17.33 10.99 4.09
C VAL A 168 18.28 12.18 4.21
N GLU A 169 18.44 12.89 3.09
CA GLU A 169 19.19 14.16 3.02
C GLU A 169 18.21 15.31 2.74
N GLU A 170 18.67 16.55 2.78
CA GLU A 170 17.81 17.73 2.57
C GLU A 170 17.08 17.70 1.23
N ASP A 171 17.72 17.23 0.17
CA ASP A 171 17.21 17.16 -1.20
C ASP A 171 16.46 15.84 -1.50
N THR A 172 16.46 14.87 -0.58
CA THR A 172 15.71 13.62 -0.73
C THR A 172 14.23 13.93 -0.93
N GLU A 173 13.59 13.29 -1.91
CA GLU A 173 12.16 13.42 -2.13
C GLU A 173 11.39 12.78 -0.97
N LEU A 174 10.69 13.62 -0.19
CA LEU A 174 9.81 13.16 0.88
C LEU A 174 8.52 12.58 0.29
N CYS A 175 7.89 13.30 -0.61
CA CYS A 175 6.71 12.84 -1.33
C CYS A 175 6.52 13.60 -2.64
N THR A 176 5.71 13.03 -3.53
CA THR A 176 5.14 13.75 -4.68
C THR A 176 3.63 13.90 -4.48
N LEU A 177 3.12 15.13 -4.50
CA LEU A 177 1.70 15.46 -4.39
C LEU A 177 1.03 15.44 -5.77
N TYR A 178 -0.21 14.96 -5.81
CA TYR A 178 -1.12 15.00 -6.94
C TYR A 178 -2.39 15.72 -6.49
N ALA A 179 -2.57 16.97 -6.91
CA ALA A 179 -3.60 17.86 -6.38
C ALA A 179 -4.40 18.55 -7.50
N ARG A 180 -5.55 19.09 -7.17
CA ARG A 180 -6.40 19.86 -8.10
C ARG A 180 -5.80 21.23 -8.42
N ASN A 181 -5.13 21.84 -7.43
CA ASN A 181 -4.55 23.18 -7.55
C ASN A 181 -3.36 23.37 -6.58
N GLY A 182 -2.64 24.50 -6.74
CA GLY A 182 -1.45 24.80 -5.93
C GLY A 182 -1.74 25.06 -4.44
N ALA A 183 -2.90 25.61 -4.10
CA ALA A 183 -3.26 25.88 -2.70
C ALA A 183 -3.48 24.57 -1.93
N GLU A 184 -4.20 23.62 -2.52
CA GLU A 184 -4.38 22.29 -1.94
C GLU A 184 -3.05 21.53 -1.83
N ALA A 185 -2.18 21.61 -2.83
CA ALA A 185 -0.85 21.03 -2.75
C ALA A 185 -0.05 21.59 -1.58
N GLN A 186 -0.15 22.89 -1.31
CA GLN A 186 0.54 23.53 -0.17
C GLN A 186 -0.02 23.07 1.19
N GLN A 187 -1.34 22.95 1.30
CA GLN A 187 -1.98 22.43 2.52
C GLN A 187 -1.62 20.98 2.78
N ALA A 188 -1.65 20.14 1.73
CA ALA A 188 -1.26 18.73 1.82
C ALA A 188 0.21 18.57 2.20
N GLU A 189 1.11 19.40 1.63
CA GLU A 189 2.52 19.40 2.02
C GLU A 189 2.70 19.65 3.51
N ALA A 190 2.04 20.66 4.05
CA ALA A 190 2.13 20.99 5.48
C ALA A 190 1.64 19.84 6.37
N ALA A 191 0.51 19.19 6.01
CA ALA A 191 -0.05 18.07 6.75
C ALA A 191 0.87 16.84 6.69
N ILE A 192 1.41 16.49 5.51
CA ILE A 192 2.32 15.34 5.35
C ILE A 192 3.63 15.56 6.09
N ARG A 193 4.21 16.77 6.03
CA ARG A 193 5.41 17.10 6.81
C ARG A 193 5.19 16.96 8.32
N ALA A 194 4.04 17.36 8.82
CA ALA A 194 3.69 17.24 10.24
C ALA A 194 3.50 15.77 10.67
N ALA A 195 3.08 14.90 9.75
CA ALA A 195 2.85 13.48 10.01
C ALA A 195 4.14 12.62 9.98
N ILE A 196 5.27 13.17 9.53
CA ILE A 196 6.51 12.40 9.37
C ILE A 196 7.60 12.98 10.29
N THR A 197 8.12 12.13 11.17
CA THR A 197 9.22 12.49 12.07
C THR A 197 10.55 12.06 11.47
N ILE A 198 11.48 13.02 11.34
CA ILE A 198 12.89 12.76 10.95
C ILE A 198 13.76 13.08 12.16
N GLN A 199 14.69 12.20 12.53
CA GLN A 199 15.63 12.38 13.64
C GLN A 199 17.08 12.09 13.24
N GLY A 200 18.04 12.52 14.08
CA GLY A 200 19.48 12.39 13.77
C GLY A 200 20.06 10.99 13.98
N SER A 201 19.38 10.09 14.71
CA SER A 201 19.86 8.74 15.00
C SER A 201 19.07 7.69 14.18
N PRO A 202 19.73 6.57 13.76
CA PRO A 202 19.07 5.47 13.09
C PRO A 202 17.93 4.86 13.91
N VAL A 203 16.91 4.35 13.21
CA VAL A 203 15.85 3.53 13.80
C VAL A 203 15.70 2.24 12.98
N PRO A 204 15.28 1.13 13.60
CA PRO A 204 15.02 -0.10 12.86
C PRO A 204 13.82 0.08 11.92
N PRO A 205 13.76 -0.66 10.78
CA PRO A 205 12.57 -0.73 9.94
C PRO A 205 11.36 -1.25 10.73
N ALA A 206 10.18 -0.78 10.35
CA ALA A 206 8.95 -1.28 10.96
C ALA A 206 8.67 -2.73 10.51
N PRO A 207 8.30 -3.66 11.42
CA PRO A 207 7.93 -5.02 11.06
C PRO A 207 6.69 -5.06 10.17
N LEU A 208 6.72 -5.87 9.11
CA LEU A 208 5.56 -6.06 8.21
C LEU A 208 4.51 -6.99 8.81
N CYS A 209 4.92 -8.00 9.56
CA CYS A 209 4.04 -8.94 10.24
C CYS A 209 4.59 -9.27 11.61
N TYR A 210 3.75 -9.16 12.62
CA TYR A 210 4.09 -9.43 14.02
C TYR A 210 3.78 -10.86 14.44
N ALA A 211 2.70 -11.43 13.91
CA ALA A 211 2.28 -12.78 14.28
C ALA A 211 1.36 -13.41 13.23
N ILE A 212 1.41 -14.74 13.18
CA ILE A 212 0.45 -15.59 12.48
C ILE A 212 -0.30 -16.40 13.55
N ILE A 213 -1.62 -16.40 13.49
CA ILE A 213 -2.50 -17.04 14.45
C ILE A 213 -3.34 -18.09 13.71
N THR A 214 -3.21 -19.32 14.12
CA THR A 214 -3.99 -20.46 13.62
C THR A 214 -4.70 -21.16 14.79
N ARG A 215 -5.49 -22.19 14.50
CA ARG A 215 -6.08 -23.05 15.53
C ARG A 215 -5.02 -23.75 16.41
N GLU A 216 -3.84 -23.97 15.88
CA GLU A 216 -2.73 -24.65 16.55
C GLU A 216 -1.96 -23.75 17.52
N GLY A 217 -2.11 -22.41 17.36
CA GLY A 217 -1.46 -21.45 18.25
C GLY A 217 -1.07 -20.15 17.59
N VAL A 218 -0.19 -19.43 18.27
CA VAL A 218 0.35 -18.13 17.86
C VAL A 218 1.84 -18.27 17.56
N GLN A 219 2.23 -18.01 16.32
CA GLN A 219 3.61 -17.88 15.90
C GLN A 219 3.96 -16.38 15.89
N ARG A 220 4.88 -15.93 16.75
CA ARG A 220 5.41 -14.56 16.75
C ARG A 220 6.54 -14.46 15.73
N LEU A 221 6.60 -13.35 14.97
CA LEU A 221 7.60 -13.09 13.92
C LEU A 221 8.49 -11.88 14.25
N ALA A 222 8.02 -10.96 15.11
CA ALA A 222 8.75 -9.80 15.60
C ALA A 222 8.41 -9.51 17.06
#